data_1546529c8a0568444fc4f0b23827d04b
#
_entry.id   1546529c8a0568444fc4f0b23827d04b
#
_cell.length_a   1.000
_cell.length_b   1.000
_cell.length_c   1.000
_cell.angle_alpha   90.00
_cell.angle_beta   90.00
_cell.angle_gamma   90.00
#
_symmetry.space_group_name_H-M   'P 1'
#
loop_
_entity.id
_entity.type
_entity.pdbx_description
1 polymer ?
#
loop_
_entity_poly.entity_id
_entity_poly.type
_entity_poly.pdbx_seq_one_letter_code
_entity_poly.pdbx_strand_id
1 'polypeptide(L)'
;MFRARFVVSILSLLTLTVIGSAQSEPSTASCNLDDGRQVYIRYNAISGKSEKPANGKPWTPGGSPMTLFTEAQLAFGGVTIPIGAYTVYPIPAKEWTLAVNKNVTPGAAYDEKQDVARSQMETDQISEPAEALEVAFAHTGEKCTLRIYFGKTASFATFVAK
;
A
#
# COMPACT_ATOMS: atom_id res chain seq x y z
N MET A 1 5.65 5.20 80.31
CA MET A 1 6.21 4.38 79.21
C MET A 1 5.24 4.38 78.03
N PHE A 2 5.34 5.31 77.10
CA PHE A 2 4.51 5.34 75.90
C PHE A 2 5.33 4.80 74.73
N ARG A 3 4.88 3.68 74.14
CA ARG A 3 5.47 3.11 72.93
C ARG A 3 4.73 3.67 71.70
N ALA A 4 5.36 4.56 70.97
CA ALA A 4 4.87 5.01 69.67
C ALA A 4 5.06 3.89 68.61
N ARG A 5 3.98 3.45 67.97
CA ARG A 5 3.98 2.55 66.80
C ARG A 5 3.99 3.40 65.54
N PHE A 6 5.11 3.41 64.85
CA PHE A 6 5.21 3.96 63.47
C PHE A 6 4.54 2.98 62.51
N VAL A 7 3.47 3.42 61.85
CA VAL A 7 2.87 2.72 60.72
C VAL A 7 3.51 3.28 59.46
N VAL A 8 4.36 2.50 58.81
CA VAL A 8 4.91 2.83 57.49
C VAL A 8 3.90 2.41 56.44
N SER A 9 3.20 3.39 55.84
CA SER A 9 2.37 3.18 54.67
C SER A 9 3.25 3.10 53.44
N ILE A 10 3.36 1.91 52.86
CA ILE A 10 4.01 1.71 51.56
C ILE A 10 2.99 2.00 50.47
N LEU A 11 3.13 3.15 49.80
CA LEU A 11 2.34 3.52 48.64
C LEU A 11 2.93 2.85 47.41
N SER A 12 2.35 1.73 46.98
CA SER A 12 2.72 1.05 45.74
C SER A 12 2.26 1.87 44.52
N LEU A 13 3.18 2.52 43.86
CA LEU A 13 2.95 3.21 42.60
C LEU A 13 2.85 2.15 41.47
N LEU A 14 1.65 1.85 41.02
CA LEU A 14 1.40 1.01 39.85
C LEU A 14 1.70 1.85 38.59
N THR A 15 2.87 1.66 37.96
CA THR A 15 3.17 2.22 36.65
C THR A 15 2.47 1.40 35.60
N LEU A 16 1.39 1.91 35.00
CA LEU A 16 0.79 1.37 33.79
C LEU A 16 1.75 1.67 32.64
N THR A 17 2.46 0.64 32.17
CA THR A 17 3.17 0.68 30.89
C THR A 17 2.15 0.55 29.76
N VAL A 18 1.83 1.67 29.09
CA VAL A 18 1.07 1.67 27.84
C VAL A 18 1.99 1.10 26.78
N ILE A 19 1.77 -0.15 26.39
CA ILE A 19 2.42 -0.77 25.21
C ILE A 19 1.71 -0.16 24.00
N GLY A 20 2.22 0.96 23.51
CA GLY A 20 1.82 1.53 22.23
C GLY A 20 2.21 0.55 21.13
N SER A 21 1.25 -0.04 20.41
CA SER A 21 1.49 -0.73 19.16
C SER A 21 2.06 0.31 18.19
N ALA A 22 3.35 0.22 17.87
CA ALA A 22 3.95 1.01 16.80
C ALA A 22 3.33 0.55 15.48
N GLN A 23 2.29 1.26 15.02
CA GLN A 23 1.84 1.13 13.64
C GLN A 23 2.92 1.73 12.77
N SER A 24 3.51 0.91 11.89
CA SER A 24 4.45 1.41 10.89
C SER A 24 3.74 2.45 10.03
N GLU A 25 4.35 3.63 9.90
CA GLU A 25 3.86 4.68 9.00
C GLU A 25 3.77 4.12 7.56
N PRO A 26 2.72 4.46 6.80
CA PRO A 26 2.62 4.03 5.41
C PRO A 26 3.76 4.60 4.58
N SER A 27 4.35 3.77 3.73
CA SER A 27 5.34 4.20 2.75
C SER A 27 4.66 4.90 1.56
N THR A 28 5.40 5.76 0.87
CA THR A 28 4.92 6.47 -0.31
C THR A 28 5.91 6.32 -1.46
N ALA A 29 5.41 6.00 -2.64
CA ALA A 29 6.13 6.08 -3.91
C ALA A 29 5.48 7.14 -4.79
N SER A 30 6.25 7.96 -5.50
CA SER A 30 5.74 9.04 -6.33
C SER A 30 6.36 9.08 -7.72
N CYS A 31 5.58 9.57 -8.67
CA CYS A 31 5.98 9.94 -10.02
C CYS A 31 5.69 11.43 -10.21
N ASN A 32 6.74 12.23 -10.43
CA ASN A 32 6.61 13.65 -10.71
C ASN A 32 6.57 13.84 -12.22
N LEU A 33 5.49 14.41 -12.73
CA LEU A 33 5.33 14.73 -14.15
C LEU A 33 6.12 15.99 -14.52
N ASP A 34 6.45 16.17 -15.80
CA ASP A 34 7.26 17.29 -16.29
C ASP A 34 6.63 18.66 -16.04
N ASP A 35 5.31 18.70 -15.89
CA ASP A 35 4.54 19.92 -15.56
C ASP A 35 4.37 20.19 -14.06
N GLY A 36 4.99 19.37 -13.21
CA GLY A 36 4.98 19.49 -11.75
C GLY A 36 3.80 18.76 -11.06
N ARG A 37 2.83 18.24 -11.81
CA ARG A 37 1.77 17.39 -11.23
C ARG A 37 2.34 16.07 -10.74
N GLN A 38 1.68 15.45 -9.77
CA GLN A 38 2.15 14.22 -9.15
C GLN A 38 1.14 13.07 -9.28
N VAL A 39 1.69 11.88 -9.42
CA VAL A 39 1.00 10.62 -9.21
C VAL A 39 1.74 9.90 -8.09
N TYR A 40 1.06 9.54 -7.01
CA TYR A 40 1.71 8.83 -5.92
C TYR A 40 0.83 7.73 -5.33
N ILE A 41 1.46 6.77 -4.70
CA ILE A 41 0.80 5.64 -4.06
C ILE A 41 1.26 5.52 -2.61
N ARG A 42 0.31 5.30 -1.70
CA ARG A 42 0.58 4.94 -0.30
C ARG A 42 0.36 3.45 -0.11
N TYR A 43 1.24 2.81 0.62
CA TYR A 43 1.17 1.38 0.88
C TYR A 43 1.80 1.02 2.22
N ASN A 44 1.45 -0.15 2.76
CA ASN A 44 2.10 -0.69 3.94
C ASN A 44 3.32 -1.51 3.49
N ALA A 45 4.51 -1.12 3.95
CA ALA A 45 5.71 -1.92 3.77
C ALA A 45 5.62 -3.15 4.68
N ILE A 46 5.39 -4.32 4.08
CA ILE A 46 5.31 -5.60 4.79
C ILE A 46 6.49 -6.50 4.43
N SER A 47 6.90 -7.37 5.35
CA SER A 47 7.94 -8.37 5.05
C SER A 47 7.48 -9.33 3.96
N GLY A 48 8.36 -9.64 3.00
CA GLY A 48 8.09 -10.59 1.92
C GLY A 48 7.81 -12.03 2.38
N LYS A 49 8.02 -12.31 3.69
CA LYS A 49 7.71 -13.60 4.33
C LYS A 49 6.41 -13.58 5.13
N SER A 50 5.81 -12.40 5.35
CA SER A 50 4.64 -12.24 6.22
C SER A 50 3.32 -12.66 5.55
N GLU A 51 3.24 -12.57 4.24
CA GLU A 51 2.05 -12.86 3.47
C GLU A 51 2.38 -13.67 2.21
N LYS A 52 1.38 -14.37 1.72
CA LYS A 52 1.40 -15.01 0.40
C LYS A 52 0.15 -14.59 -0.35
N PRO A 53 0.28 -13.70 -1.35
CA PRO A 53 -0.87 -13.27 -2.15
C PRO A 53 -1.60 -14.46 -2.77
N ALA A 54 -2.92 -14.51 -2.62
CA ALA A 54 -3.72 -15.62 -3.12
C ALA A 54 -4.06 -15.44 -4.59
N ASN A 55 -3.86 -16.49 -5.39
CA ASN A 55 -4.13 -16.48 -6.83
C ASN A 55 -5.59 -16.13 -7.13
N GLY A 56 -5.82 -15.21 -8.06
CA GLY A 56 -7.14 -14.75 -8.49
C GLY A 56 -7.88 -13.86 -7.48
N LYS A 57 -7.25 -13.48 -6.36
CA LYS A 57 -7.88 -12.63 -5.33
C LYS A 57 -7.22 -11.26 -5.24
N PRO A 58 -8.01 -10.18 -5.04
CA PRO A 58 -7.46 -8.86 -4.77
C PRO A 58 -6.56 -8.91 -3.53
N TRP A 59 -5.33 -8.45 -3.70
CA TRP A 59 -4.36 -8.45 -2.62
C TRP A 59 -4.33 -7.09 -1.90
N THR A 60 -4.40 -7.15 -0.58
CA THR A 60 -4.34 -6.01 0.33
C THR A 60 -3.15 -6.18 1.26
N PRO A 61 -1.96 -5.67 0.88
CA PRO A 61 -0.74 -5.84 1.67
C PRO A 61 -0.90 -5.29 3.09
N GLY A 62 -0.61 -6.11 4.11
CA GLY A 62 -0.81 -5.73 5.52
C GLY A 62 -2.27 -5.50 5.90
N GLY A 63 -3.22 -6.12 5.18
CA GLY A 63 -4.66 -6.05 5.46
C GLY A 63 -5.34 -4.77 4.93
N SER A 64 -4.63 -3.90 4.21
CA SER A 64 -5.19 -2.68 3.64
C SER A 64 -4.82 -2.52 2.17
N PRO A 65 -5.72 -2.04 1.31
CA PRO A 65 -5.38 -1.74 -0.07
C PRO A 65 -4.37 -0.61 -0.16
N MET A 66 -3.58 -0.61 -1.22
CA MET A 66 -2.78 0.55 -1.58
C MET A 66 -3.68 1.68 -2.08
N THR A 67 -3.30 2.92 -1.83
CA THR A 67 -4.09 4.09 -2.27
C THR A 67 -3.30 4.90 -3.30
N LEU A 68 -3.85 5.04 -4.49
CA LEU A 68 -3.33 5.85 -5.58
C LEU A 68 -3.96 7.25 -5.51
N PHE A 69 -3.13 8.27 -5.62
CA PHE A 69 -3.54 9.66 -5.76
C PHE A 69 -2.98 10.20 -7.07
N THR A 70 -3.78 10.94 -7.82
CA THR A 70 -3.34 11.53 -9.08
C THR A 70 -3.84 12.96 -9.24
N GLU A 71 -2.92 13.85 -9.57
CA GLU A 71 -3.19 15.24 -9.93
C GLU A 71 -3.38 15.44 -11.45
N ALA A 72 -3.22 14.35 -12.22
CA ALA A 72 -3.46 14.32 -13.66
C ALA A 72 -4.54 13.29 -14.00
N GLN A 73 -5.24 13.49 -15.11
CA GLN A 73 -5.98 12.39 -15.73
C GLN A 73 -4.99 11.33 -16.21
N LEU A 74 -5.30 10.05 -15.99
CA LEU A 74 -4.43 8.95 -16.39
C LEU A 74 -5.15 8.05 -17.38
N ALA A 75 -4.47 7.66 -18.46
CA ALA A 75 -4.91 6.55 -19.28
C ALA A 75 -4.32 5.24 -18.71
N PHE A 76 -5.16 4.24 -18.49
CA PHE A 76 -4.77 2.92 -18.02
C PHE A 76 -5.75 1.85 -18.53
N GLY A 77 -5.25 0.77 -19.13
CA GLY A 77 -6.09 -0.30 -19.66
C GLY A 77 -7.12 0.15 -20.71
N GLY A 78 -6.83 1.19 -21.49
CA GLY A 78 -7.71 1.72 -22.52
C GLY A 78 -8.80 2.70 -21.99
N VAL A 79 -8.85 2.97 -20.70
CA VAL A 79 -9.81 3.91 -20.09
C VAL A 79 -9.08 5.11 -19.47
N THR A 80 -9.82 6.19 -19.25
CA THR A 80 -9.31 7.38 -18.57
C THR A 80 -9.76 7.36 -17.11
N ILE A 81 -8.78 7.44 -16.19
CA ILE A 81 -8.98 7.61 -14.76
C ILE A 81 -8.96 9.11 -14.47
N PRO A 82 -10.02 9.72 -13.91
CA PRO A 82 -10.03 11.11 -13.53
C PRO A 82 -9.02 11.46 -12.43
N ILE A 83 -8.73 12.74 -12.25
CA ILE A 83 -8.01 13.26 -11.10
C ILE A 83 -8.72 12.85 -9.81
N GLY A 84 -7.99 12.36 -8.81
CA GLY A 84 -8.58 11.96 -7.54
C GLY A 84 -7.79 10.92 -6.77
N ALA A 85 -8.49 10.28 -5.82
CA ALA A 85 -7.97 9.20 -4.99
C ALA A 85 -8.69 7.90 -5.30
N TYR A 86 -7.94 6.81 -5.31
CA TYR A 86 -8.41 5.46 -5.66
C TYR A 86 -7.73 4.43 -4.78
N THR A 87 -8.39 3.32 -4.53
CA THR A 87 -7.69 2.14 -4.04
C THR A 87 -7.20 1.30 -5.22
N VAL A 88 -6.03 0.67 -5.06
CA VAL A 88 -5.49 -0.22 -6.09
C VAL A 88 -5.25 -1.61 -5.51
N TYR A 89 -5.64 -2.61 -6.28
CA TYR A 89 -5.58 -4.01 -5.91
C TYR A 89 -4.80 -4.78 -6.97
N PRO A 90 -3.56 -5.19 -6.69
CA PRO A 90 -2.92 -6.23 -7.49
C PRO A 90 -3.68 -7.55 -7.29
N ILE A 91 -3.97 -8.23 -8.38
CA ILE A 91 -4.65 -9.52 -8.38
C ILE A 91 -3.69 -10.55 -8.97
N PRO A 92 -3.03 -11.36 -8.13
CA PRO A 92 -2.08 -12.36 -8.57
C PRO A 92 -2.73 -13.41 -9.45
N ALA A 93 -2.07 -13.77 -10.55
CA ALA A 93 -2.43 -14.85 -11.44
C ALA A 93 -1.16 -15.27 -12.20
N LYS A 94 -1.28 -16.11 -13.25
CA LYS A 94 -0.17 -16.33 -14.17
C LYS A 94 0.32 -14.99 -14.75
N GLU A 95 -0.61 -14.12 -15.11
CA GLU A 95 -0.39 -12.71 -15.44
C GLU A 95 -1.19 -11.89 -14.44
N TRP A 96 -0.49 -11.04 -13.71
CA TRP A 96 -1.13 -10.22 -12.69
C TRP A 96 -2.03 -9.17 -13.33
N THR A 97 -3.06 -8.79 -12.64
CA THR A 97 -3.96 -7.69 -13.02
C THR A 97 -3.91 -6.61 -11.96
N LEU A 98 -3.90 -5.35 -12.35
CA LEU A 98 -4.12 -4.22 -11.44
C LEU A 98 -5.54 -3.72 -11.63
N ALA A 99 -6.33 -3.71 -10.57
CA ALA A 99 -7.63 -3.07 -10.50
C ALA A 99 -7.49 -1.71 -9.80
N VAL A 100 -8.06 -0.66 -10.39
CA VAL A 100 -8.17 0.69 -9.84
C VAL A 100 -9.62 0.91 -9.47
N ASN A 101 -9.90 1.13 -8.19
CA ASN A 101 -11.25 1.14 -7.62
C ASN A 101 -11.55 2.51 -6.99
N LYS A 102 -12.75 3.02 -7.19
CA LYS A 102 -13.17 4.34 -6.68
C LYS A 102 -13.53 4.35 -5.18
N ASN A 103 -13.70 3.17 -4.56
CA ASN A 103 -14.02 3.11 -3.15
C ASN A 103 -12.77 3.27 -2.29
N VAL A 104 -12.63 4.44 -1.68
CA VAL A 104 -11.50 4.78 -0.78
C VAL A 104 -11.90 4.70 0.70
N THR A 105 -13.06 4.13 1.02
CA THR A 105 -13.54 3.98 2.39
C THR A 105 -12.63 3.04 3.18
N PRO A 106 -12.02 3.46 4.28
CA PRO A 106 -11.15 2.59 5.08
C PRO A 106 -11.90 1.33 5.55
N GLY A 107 -11.26 0.17 5.39
CA GLY A 107 -11.82 -1.12 5.82
C GLY A 107 -12.97 -1.67 4.96
N ALA A 108 -13.35 -0.97 3.89
CA ALA A 108 -14.36 -1.49 2.97
C ALA A 108 -13.84 -2.74 2.23
N ALA A 109 -14.72 -3.71 2.04
CA ALA A 109 -14.43 -4.85 1.19
C ALA A 109 -14.30 -4.41 -0.28
N TYR A 110 -13.44 -5.12 -1.03
CA TYR A 110 -13.35 -4.93 -2.47
C TYR A 110 -14.67 -5.24 -3.16
N ASP A 111 -15.10 -4.33 -4.02
CA ASP A 111 -16.27 -4.51 -4.89
C ASP A 111 -15.85 -4.19 -6.33
N GLU A 112 -15.78 -5.22 -7.15
CA GLU A 112 -15.40 -5.12 -8.58
C GLU A 112 -16.27 -4.16 -9.38
N LYS A 113 -17.55 -3.97 -8.99
CA LYS A 113 -18.46 -3.02 -9.65
C LYS A 113 -18.03 -1.56 -9.49
N GLN A 114 -17.11 -1.30 -8.57
CA GLN A 114 -16.55 0.03 -8.34
C GLN A 114 -15.18 0.22 -9.00
N ASP A 115 -14.71 -0.75 -9.78
CA ASP A 115 -13.49 -0.57 -10.59
C ASP A 115 -13.73 0.48 -11.67
N VAL A 116 -12.84 1.47 -11.74
CA VAL A 116 -12.82 2.49 -12.78
C VAL A 116 -11.91 2.09 -13.93
N ALA A 117 -10.93 1.23 -13.65
CA ALA A 117 -10.01 0.69 -14.64
C ALA A 117 -9.47 -0.66 -14.16
N ARG A 118 -9.15 -1.54 -15.11
CA ARG A 118 -8.48 -2.81 -14.87
C ARG A 118 -7.61 -3.16 -16.07
N SER A 119 -6.38 -3.56 -15.84
CA SER A 119 -5.46 -3.98 -16.90
C SER A 119 -4.48 -5.04 -16.40
N GLN A 120 -4.01 -5.87 -17.31
CA GLN A 120 -2.90 -6.76 -17.05
C GLN A 120 -1.64 -5.97 -16.69
N MET A 121 -0.83 -6.55 -15.82
CA MET A 121 0.50 -6.08 -15.47
C MET A 121 1.53 -6.95 -16.21
N GLU A 122 2.61 -6.34 -16.66
CA GLU A 122 3.80 -7.09 -17.02
C GLU A 122 4.35 -7.73 -15.74
N THR A 123 4.77 -9.00 -15.80
CA THR A 123 5.22 -9.74 -14.62
C THR A 123 6.48 -10.51 -14.95
N ASP A 124 7.52 -10.30 -14.13
CA ASP A 124 8.81 -10.96 -14.24
C ASP A 124 9.20 -11.67 -12.94
N GLN A 125 10.06 -12.68 -13.08
CA GLN A 125 10.72 -13.32 -11.95
C GLN A 125 12.07 -12.66 -11.71
N ILE A 126 12.34 -12.27 -10.47
CA ILE A 126 13.62 -11.70 -10.04
C ILE A 126 14.50 -12.76 -9.37
N SER A 127 15.80 -12.70 -9.65
CA SER A 127 16.78 -13.66 -9.13
C SER A 127 16.96 -13.55 -7.61
N GLU A 128 17.00 -12.32 -7.11
CA GLU A 128 17.10 -12.01 -5.69
C GLU A 128 15.73 -11.61 -5.15
N PRO A 129 15.16 -12.40 -4.21
CA PRO A 129 13.85 -12.09 -3.67
C PRO A 129 13.83 -10.75 -2.93
N ALA A 130 12.82 -9.94 -3.17
CA ALA A 130 12.54 -8.76 -2.36
C ALA A 130 12.18 -9.19 -0.93
N GLU A 131 12.93 -8.70 0.07
CA GLU A 131 12.72 -9.04 1.48
C GLU A 131 11.45 -8.42 2.06
N ALA A 132 11.01 -7.32 1.47
CA ALA A 132 9.78 -6.62 1.82
C ALA A 132 9.03 -6.21 0.56
N LEU A 133 7.75 -5.84 0.72
CA LEU A 133 7.01 -5.16 -0.35
C LEU A 133 7.70 -3.83 -0.65
N GLU A 134 8.14 -3.71 -1.88
CA GLU A 134 8.68 -2.48 -2.42
C GLU A 134 7.79 -1.98 -3.56
N VAL A 135 7.39 -0.73 -3.48
CA VAL A 135 6.62 -0.05 -4.51
C VAL A 135 7.39 1.17 -4.96
N ALA A 136 7.56 1.31 -6.26
CA ALA A 136 8.27 2.42 -6.87
C ALA A 136 7.56 2.88 -8.15
N PHE A 137 7.89 4.08 -8.61
CA PHE A 137 7.55 4.54 -9.95
C PHE A 137 8.80 4.76 -10.79
N ALA A 138 8.70 4.40 -12.06
CA ALA A 138 9.60 4.90 -13.10
C ALA A 138 8.88 5.93 -13.94
N HIS A 139 9.52 7.07 -14.19
CA HIS A 139 9.00 8.16 -15.00
C HIS A 139 9.74 8.21 -16.35
N THR A 140 8.97 8.34 -17.44
CA THR A 140 9.51 8.56 -18.78
C THR A 140 8.49 9.33 -19.61
N GLY A 141 8.75 10.63 -19.86
CA GLY A 141 7.82 11.53 -20.53
C GLY A 141 6.47 11.59 -19.82
N GLU A 142 5.38 11.24 -20.48
CA GLU A 142 4.02 11.23 -19.87
C GLU A 142 3.71 9.93 -19.12
N LYS A 143 4.66 8.98 -19.03
CA LYS A 143 4.44 7.65 -18.49
C LYS A 143 4.96 7.55 -17.05
N CYS A 144 4.08 7.10 -16.15
CA CYS A 144 4.39 6.67 -14.81
C CYS A 144 4.20 5.16 -14.72
N THR A 145 5.28 4.40 -14.68
CA THR A 145 5.23 2.94 -14.54
C THR A 145 5.33 2.58 -13.06
N LEU A 146 4.23 2.13 -12.49
CA LEU A 146 4.17 1.53 -11.17
C LEU A 146 4.92 0.21 -11.19
N ARG A 147 5.84 0.03 -10.25
CA ARG A 147 6.63 -1.18 -10.05
C ARG A 147 6.35 -1.73 -8.67
N ILE A 148 5.98 -3.00 -8.61
CA ILE A 148 5.70 -3.71 -7.35
C ILE A 148 6.63 -4.91 -7.27
N TYR A 149 7.47 -4.96 -6.24
CA TYR A 149 8.37 -6.08 -5.97
C TYR A 149 7.93 -6.78 -4.70
N PHE A 150 7.69 -8.06 -4.77
CA PHE A 150 7.33 -8.88 -3.63
C PHE A 150 7.79 -10.33 -3.78
N GLY A 151 8.61 -10.79 -2.83
CA GLY A 151 9.25 -12.10 -2.94
C GLY A 151 10.06 -12.20 -4.24
N LYS A 152 9.79 -13.20 -5.07
CA LYS A 152 10.48 -13.40 -6.36
C LYS A 152 9.77 -12.76 -7.57
N THR A 153 8.75 -11.95 -7.34
CA THR A 153 7.93 -11.38 -8.40
C THR A 153 8.14 -9.88 -8.50
N ALA A 154 8.33 -9.39 -9.72
CA ALA A 154 8.22 -7.99 -10.09
C ALA A 154 7.02 -7.82 -11.02
N SER A 155 6.16 -6.84 -10.75
CA SER A 155 4.97 -6.56 -11.55
C SER A 155 4.91 -5.08 -11.91
N PHE A 156 4.53 -4.77 -13.15
CA PHE A 156 4.60 -3.43 -13.71
C PHE A 156 3.26 -3.02 -14.32
N ALA A 157 2.82 -1.80 -14.02
CA ALA A 157 1.62 -1.20 -14.60
C ALA A 157 1.92 0.23 -15.04
N THR A 158 1.70 0.54 -16.32
CA THR A 158 2.00 1.86 -16.86
C THR A 158 0.75 2.71 -16.98
N PHE A 159 0.76 3.84 -16.32
CA PHE A 159 -0.20 4.93 -16.46
C PHE A 159 0.39 5.99 -17.39
N VAL A 160 -0.45 6.55 -18.25
CA VAL A 160 -0.06 7.66 -19.15
C VAL A 160 -0.83 8.91 -18.73
N ALA A 161 -0.11 9.96 -18.33
CA ALA A 161 -0.72 11.24 -17.96
C ALA A 161 -1.29 11.95 -19.21
N LYS A 162 -2.40 12.65 -19.02
CA LYS A 162 -3.08 13.45 -20.05
C LYS A 162 -3.22 14.91 -19.62
#